data_21602be83dff467af29d6f057c08dd09
#
_entry.id   21602be83dff467af29d6f057c08dd09
#
_cell.length_a   1.000
_cell.length_b   1.000
_cell.length_c   1.000
_cell.angle_alpha   90.00
_cell.angle_beta   90.00
_cell.angle_gamma   90.00
#
_symmetry.space_group_name_H-M   'P 1'
#
loop_
_entity.id
_entity.type
_entity.pdbx_description
1 polymer ?
#
loop_
_entity_poly.entity_id
_entity_poly.type
_entity_poly.pdbx_seq_one_letter_code
_entity_poly.pdbx_strand_id
1 'polypeptide(L)'
;MISGKGVTYMAKNKSKLRKSEVAKPGNVHSYKLITDRKASHSVKLEVITAILLGVTMLLSAWAAWISSLHSGNQSINFSKSNNIASEGTAEYNIGMQLYLSDYMAWNVAKEYYYELEAAKAEGDQTKTELISEKIESFKDQSVSDILAEGVDWMEDNNEDNPFKMPGMTEKYFESAQKKMDRSQELLEEGMRDNTKGDSFSLVTVFYSLTLFLLGIVAVFKNRRIKIALLVVATGFLVLGFIYMCTIPMPTGFDQMNFFEFNK
;
A
#
# COMPACT_ATOMS: atom_id res chain seq x y z
N MET A 1 -16.11 91.39 9.70
CA MET A 1 -17.35 91.93 9.15
C MET A 1 -18.47 90.90 9.33
N ILE A 2 -19.44 91.24 10.08
CA ILE A 2 -20.88 90.82 10.11
C ILE A 2 -21.10 89.34 10.55
N SER A 3 -21.52 89.16 11.81
CA SER A 3 -22.77 89.39 12.53
C SER A 3 -23.94 88.55 12.05
N GLY A 4 -24.50 87.83 13.00
CA GLY A 4 -25.89 87.39 12.94
C GLY A 4 -26.23 86.28 13.92
N LYS A 5 -26.52 86.65 15.17
CA LYS A 5 -27.74 86.43 15.93
C LYS A 5 -28.46 85.10 15.66
N GLY A 6 -28.54 84.11 16.55
CA GLY A 6 -29.34 84.09 17.72
C GLY A 6 -30.77 83.71 17.43
N VAL A 7 -31.25 82.60 17.89
CA VAL A 7 -32.63 82.49 18.50
C VAL A 7 -32.68 81.15 19.26
N THR A 8 -32.94 81.37 20.57
CA THR A 8 -33.28 80.32 21.56
C THR A 8 -34.70 79.85 21.34
N TYR A 9 -34.95 78.55 21.20
CA TYR A 9 -36.27 77.98 21.44
C TYR A 9 -36.23 76.97 22.57
N MET A 10 -36.71 77.41 23.74
CA MET A 10 -37.13 76.51 24.82
C MET A 10 -38.35 75.71 24.36
N ALA A 11 -38.19 74.38 24.19
CA ALA A 11 -39.35 73.49 24.12
C ALA A 11 -39.45 72.71 25.43
N LYS A 12 -40.49 73.09 26.16
CA LYS A 12 -40.96 72.48 27.41
C LYS A 12 -41.44 71.07 27.16
N ASN A 13 -40.65 70.06 27.50
CA ASN A 13 -41.06 68.67 27.37
C ASN A 13 -41.57 68.15 28.70
N LYS A 14 -42.91 68.02 28.79
CA LYS A 14 -43.64 67.44 29.92
C LYS A 14 -43.25 65.93 30.02
N SER A 15 -42.52 65.58 31.05
CA SER A 15 -42.32 64.23 31.50
C SER A 15 -43.64 63.59 31.91
N LYS A 16 -44.21 62.74 31.05
CA LYS A 16 -45.22 61.76 31.46
C LYS A 16 -44.51 60.69 32.24
N LEU A 17 -44.62 60.70 33.55
CA LEU A 17 -44.36 59.61 34.45
C LEU A 17 -45.23 58.39 34.04
N ARG A 18 -44.67 57.44 33.34
CA ARG A 18 -45.30 56.17 33.10
C ARG A 18 -45.20 55.38 34.41
N LYS A 19 -46.34 55.16 35.08
CA LYS A 19 -46.45 54.28 36.22
C LYS A 19 -45.84 52.95 35.83
N SER A 20 -44.75 52.49 36.50
CA SER A 20 -44.21 51.17 36.41
C SER A 20 -45.26 50.18 36.96
N GLU A 21 -45.85 49.40 36.09
CA GLU A 21 -46.60 48.21 36.48
C GLU A 21 -45.68 47.29 37.26
N VAL A 22 -45.91 47.15 38.54
CA VAL A 22 -45.21 46.19 39.42
C VAL A 22 -45.61 44.77 38.93
N ALA A 23 -44.70 44.14 38.27
CA ALA A 23 -44.88 42.76 37.84
C ALA A 23 -45.16 41.83 39.04
N LYS A 24 -46.26 41.11 38.99
CA LYS A 24 -46.69 40.14 40.01
C LYS A 24 -45.57 39.14 40.30
N PRO A 25 -45.26 38.81 41.59
CA PRO A 25 -44.12 38.02 41.96
C PRO A 25 -44.17 36.50 41.52
N GLY A 26 -45.26 36.07 40.90
CA GLY A 26 -45.45 34.70 40.46
C GLY A 26 -44.67 34.26 39.17
N ASN A 27 -44.19 35.25 38.41
CA ASN A 27 -43.57 34.93 37.08
C ASN A 27 -42.03 34.82 37.09
N VAL A 28 -41.36 35.36 38.10
CA VAL A 28 -39.88 35.39 38.14
C VAL A 28 -39.29 33.99 38.37
N HIS A 29 -39.95 33.14 39.14
CA HIS A 29 -39.47 31.78 39.44
C HIS A 29 -39.59 30.86 38.21
N SER A 30 -40.64 31.04 37.40
CA SER A 30 -40.87 30.27 36.18
C SER A 30 -39.83 30.61 35.07
N TYR A 31 -39.49 31.89 34.90
CA TYR A 31 -38.47 32.33 33.92
C TYR A 31 -37.06 31.87 34.33
N LYS A 32 -36.74 31.85 35.61
CA LYS A 32 -35.43 31.37 36.11
C LYS A 32 -35.24 29.89 35.89
N LEU A 33 -36.26 29.04 36.13
CA LEU A 33 -36.24 27.62 35.87
C LEU A 33 -36.11 27.27 34.37
N ILE A 34 -36.70 28.10 33.49
CA ILE A 34 -36.61 27.89 32.02
C ILE A 34 -35.22 28.31 31.50
N THR A 35 -34.62 29.38 32.03
CA THR A 35 -33.25 29.79 31.68
C THR A 35 -32.21 28.81 32.18
N ASP A 36 -32.35 28.27 33.41
CA ASP A 36 -31.42 27.29 33.97
C ASP A 36 -31.48 25.94 33.23
N ARG A 37 -32.68 25.49 32.80
CA ARG A 37 -32.80 24.32 31.92
C ARG A 37 -32.19 24.52 30.55
N LYS A 38 -32.35 25.69 29.92
CA LYS A 38 -31.71 25.97 28.61
C LYS A 38 -30.20 26.03 28.71
N ALA A 39 -29.66 26.64 29.76
CA ALA A 39 -28.23 26.71 30.05
C ALA A 39 -27.63 25.29 30.28
N SER A 40 -28.31 24.47 31.11
CA SER A 40 -27.87 23.06 31.36
C SER A 40 -27.85 22.18 30.11
N HIS A 41 -28.79 22.37 29.18
CA HIS A 41 -28.84 21.61 27.94
C HIS A 41 -27.79 22.06 26.90
N SER A 42 -27.38 23.35 26.89
CA SER A 42 -26.33 23.83 26.00
C SER A 42 -24.96 23.29 26.43
N VAL A 43 -24.67 23.28 27.72
CA VAL A 43 -23.47 22.74 28.31
C VAL A 43 -23.31 21.23 27.99
N LYS A 44 -24.41 20.47 28.07
CA LYS A 44 -24.36 19.02 27.72
C LYS A 44 -23.99 18.79 26.25
N LEU A 45 -24.53 19.60 25.31
CA LEU A 45 -24.18 19.47 23.88
C LEU A 45 -22.73 19.87 23.61
N GLU A 46 -22.21 20.87 24.29
CA GLU A 46 -20.81 21.30 24.17
C GLU A 46 -19.85 20.23 24.68
N VAL A 47 -20.17 19.60 25.82
CA VAL A 47 -19.38 18.50 26.38
C VAL A 47 -19.39 17.28 25.42
N ILE A 48 -20.54 16.91 24.87
CA ILE A 48 -20.64 15.80 23.89
C ILE A 48 -19.80 16.12 22.64
N THR A 49 -19.90 17.35 22.13
CA THR A 49 -19.10 17.75 20.96
C THR A 49 -17.60 17.69 21.24
N ALA A 50 -17.16 18.13 22.44
CA ALA A 50 -15.76 18.07 22.83
C ALA A 50 -15.25 16.63 22.96
N ILE A 51 -16.05 15.72 23.52
CA ILE A 51 -15.70 14.29 23.62
C ILE A 51 -15.60 13.69 22.22
N LEU A 52 -16.58 13.92 21.34
CA LEU A 52 -16.56 13.42 19.96
C LEU A 52 -15.36 13.97 19.18
N LEU A 53 -15.01 15.25 19.36
CA LEU A 53 -13.79 15.83 18.78
C LEU A 53 -12.55 15.06 19.22
N GLY A 54 -12.37 14.84 20.52
CA GLY A 54 -11.22 14.11 21.07
C GLY A 54 -11.13 12.68 20.53
N VAL A 55 -12.25 11.95 20.56
CA VAL A 55 -12.32 10.57 20.03
C VAL A 55 -11.99 10.54 18.53
N THR A 56 -12.57 11.46 17.75
CA THR A 56 -12.32 11.50 16.29
C THR A 56 -10.87 11.84 15.99
N MET A 57 -10.21 12.72 16.74
CA MET A 57 -8.78 13.03 16.59
C MET A 57 -7.91 11.80 16.84
N LEU A 58 -8.20 11.04 17.90
CA LEU A 58 -7.45 9.81 18.22
C LEU A 58 -7.63 8.75 17.11
N LEU A 59 -8.86 8.52 16.65
CA LEU A 59 -9.13 7.58 15.57
C LEU A 59 -8.50 8.02 14.25
N SER A 60 -8.49 9.32 13.94
CA SER A 60 -7.81 9.85 12.76
C SER A 60 -6.30 9.65 12.81
N ALA A 61 -5.68 9.93 13.96
CA ALA A 61 -4.25 9.70 14.15
C ALA A 61 -3.90 8.21 14.04
N TRP A 62 -4.71 7.34 14.61
CA TRP A 62 -4.56 5.89 14.48
C TRP A 62 -4.65 5.44 13.03
N ALA A 63 -5.69 5.84 12.28
CA ALA A 63 -5.86 5.48 10.89
C ALA A 63 -4.69 5.97 10.02
N ALA A 64 -4.23 7.21 10.23
CA ALA A 64 -3.08 7.76 9.53
C ALA A 64 -1.79 6.97 9.81
N TRP A 65 -1.56 6.55 11.06
CA TRP A 65 -0.42 5.74 11.42
C TRP A 65 -0.45 4.36 10.74
N ILE A 66 -1.58 3.66 10.77
CA ILE A 66 -1.73 2.35 10.09
C ILE A 66 -1.55 2.51 8.56
N SER A 67 -2.08 3.57 7.95
CA SER A 67 -1.82 3.88 6.54
C SER A 67 -0.32 4.02 6.25
N SER A 68 0.42 4.70 7.13
CA SER A 68 1.88 4.85 7.00
C SER A 68 2.62 3.52 7.09
N LEU A 69 2.17 2.59 7.95
CA LEU A 69 2.78 1.25 8.06
C LEU A 69 2.58 0.44 6.77
N HIS A 70 1.38 0.46 6.18
CA HIS A 70 1.15 -0.18 4.88
C HIS A 70 2.02 0.44 3.78
N SER A 71 2.17 1.77 3.76
CA SER A 71 3.06 2.45 2.81
C SER A 71 4.53 2.07 3.00
N GLY A 72 4.95 1.85 4.25
CA GLY A 72 6.27 1.32 4.57
C GLY A 72 6.49 -0.09 4.00
N ASN A 73 5.55 -1.01 4.25
CA ASN A 73 5.59 -2.37 3.71
C ASN A 73 5.59 -2.38 2.18
N GLN A 74 4.73 -1.57 1.56
CA GLN A 74 4.72 -1.37 0.10
C GLN A 74 6.11 -0.98 -0.43
N SER A 75 6.74 0.02 0.16
CA SER A 75 8.06 0.51 -0.27
C SER A 75 9.13 -0.57 -0.13
N ILE A 76 9.11 -1.33 0.96
CA ILE A 76 10.04 -2.44 1.20
C ILE A 76 9.83 -3.55 0.16
N ASN A 77 8.59 -3.96 -0.09
CA ASN A 77 8.26 -5.01 -1.04
C ASN A 77 8.63 -4.60 -2.47
N PHE A 78 8.36 -3.37 -2.88
CA PHE A 78 8.77 -2.86 -4.19
C PHE A 78 10.30 -2.79 -4.35
N SER A 79 11.02 -2.37 -3.31
CA SER A 79 12.48 -2.37 -3.33
C SER A 79 13.05 -3.79 -3.46
N LYS A 80 12.53 -4.75 -2.68
CA LYS A 80 12.92 -6.16 -2.77
C LYS A 80 12.58 -6.75 -4.14
N SER A 81 11.38 -6.48 -4.66
CA SER A 81 10.96 -6.91 -5.99
C SER A 81 11.94 -6.43 -7.06
N ASN A 82 12.28 -5.14 -7.08
CA ASN A 82 13.21 -4.57 -8.05
C ASN A 82 14.61 -5.18 -7.95
N ASN A 83 15.11 -5.43 -6.73
CA ASN A 83 16.42 -6.05 -6.53
C ASN A 83 16.43 -7.48 -7.08
N ILE A 84 15.42 -8.29 -6.74
CA ILE A 84 15.31 -9.68 -7.20
C ILE A 84 15.08 -9.74 -8.72
N ALA A 85 14.31 -8.79 -9.30
CA ALA A 85 14.16 -8.68 -10.76
C ALA A 85 15.49 -8.39 -11.45
N SER A 86 16.33 -7.52 -10.86
CA SER A 86 17.67 -7.24 -11.38
C SER A 86 18.59 -8.46 -11.32
N GLU A 87 18.53 -9.21 -10.21
CA GLU A 87 19.24 -10.49 -10.08
C GLU A 87 18.72 -11.52 -11.10
N GLY A 88 17.40 -11.63 -11.27
CA GLY A 88 16.79 -12.51 -12.26
C GLY A 88 17.23 -12.17 -13.68
N THR A 89 17.36 -10.88 -14.01
CA THR A 89 17.90 -10.44 -15.31
C THR A 89 19.36 -10.82 -15.47
N ALA A 90 20.17 -10.72 -14.42
CA ALA A 90 21.56 -11.16 -14.44
C ALA A 90 21.67 -12.69 -14.67
N GLU A 91 20.87 -13.47 -13.95
CA GLU A 91 20.80 -14.93 -14.12
C GLU A 91 20.35 -15.33 -15.55
N TYR A 92 19.37 -14.60 -16.10
CA TYR A 92 18.95 -14.80 -17.50
C TYR A 92 20.11 -14.58 -18.48
N ASN A 93 20.87 -13.52 -18.28
CA ASN A 93 22.03 -13.24 -19.13
C ASN A 93 23.12 -14.31 -18.99
N ILE A 94 23.35 -14.83 -17.79
CA ILE A 94 24.27 -15.95 -17.54
C ILE A 94 23.77 -17.21 -18.25
N GLY A 95 22.50 -17.56 -18.09
CA GLY A 95 21.88 -18.69 -18.77
C GLY A 95 21.95 -18.58 -20.30
N MET A 96 21.74 -17.37 -20.85
CA MET A 96 21.87 -17.12 -22.28
C MET A 96 23.31 -17.28 -22.77
N GLN A 97 24.31 -16.81 -22.01
CA GLN A 97 25.72 -17.00 -22.36
C GLN A 97 26.08 -18.46 -22.31
N LEU A 98 25.64 -19.23 -21.31
CA LEU A 98 25.88 -20.64 -21.19
C LEU A 98 25.25 -21.43 -22.36
N TYR A 99 23.96 -21.11 -22.65
CA TYR A 99 23.27 -21.71 -23.81
C TYR A 99 23.99 -21.45 -25.13
N LEU A 100 24.47 -20.23 -25.38
CA LEU A 100 25.22 -19.91 -26.60
C LEU A 100 26.57 -20.58 -26.62
N SER A 101 27.28 -20.66 -25.50
CA SER A 101 28.53 -21.37 -25.36
C SER A 101 28.38 -22.87 -25.71
N ASP A 102 27.39 -23.50 -25.12
CA ASP A 102 27.08 -24.92 -25.37
C ASP A 102 26.64 -25.17 -26.81
N TYR A 103 25.82 -24.26 -27.36
CA TYR A 103 25.42 -24.34 -28.76
C TYR A 103 26.63 -24.27 -29.73
N MET A 104 27.60 -23.38 -29.44
CA MET A 104 28.84 -23.29 -30.22
C MET A 104 29.71 -24.55 -30.03
N ALA A 105 29.86 -25.01 -28.79
CA ALA A 105 30.62 -26.23 -28.49
C ALA A 105 30.02 -27.45 -29.21
N TRP A 106 28.69 -27.61 -29.18
CA TRP A 106 28.01 -28.65 -29.93
C TRP A 106 28.26 -28.56 -31.44
N ASN A 107 28.22 -27.39 -32.05
CA ASN A 107 28.50 -27.27 -33.48
C ASN A 107 29.91 -27.74 -33.86
N VAL A 108 30.89 -27.61 -32.95
CA VAL A 108 32.24 -28.16 -33.15
C VAL A 108 32.23 -29.69 -32.95
N ALA A 109 31.58 -30.16 -31.89
CA ALA A 109 31.54 -31.58 -31.58
C ALA A 109 30.76 -32.40 -32.59
N LYS A 110 29.80 -31.82 -33.25
CA LYS A 110 28.98 -32.48 -34.28
C LYS A 110 29.82 -33.12 -35.39
N GLU A 111 30.97 -32.53 -35.76
CA GLU A 111 31.89 -33.11 -36.72
C GLU A 111 32.49 -34.41 -36.22
N TYR A 112 32.75 -34.55 -34.91
CA TYR A 112 33.26 -35.83 -34.33
C TYR A 112 32.24 -36.94 -34.47
N TYR A 113 30.96 -36.66 -34.33
CA TYR A 113 29.89 -37.65 -34.53
C TYR A 113 29.80 -38.08 -36.00
N TYR A 114 29.98 -37.19 -36.96
CA TYR A 114 30.03 -37.55 -38.38
C TYR A 114 31.26 -38.36 -38.71
N GLU A 115 32.45 -38.01 -38.15
CA GLU A 115 33.67 -38.79 -38.31
C GLU A 115 33.55 -40.19 -37.70
N LEU A 116 32.87 -40.31 -36.55
CA LEU A 116 32.60 -41.59 -35.89
C LEU A 116 31.75 -42.51 -36.76
N GLU A 117 30.68 -42.01 -37.30
CA GLU A 117 29.81 -42.77 -38.21
C GLU A 117 30.53 -43.20 -39.49
N ALA A 118 31.39 -42.35 -40.05
CA ALA A 118 32.21 -42.68 -41.21
C ALA A 118 33.22 -43.77 -40.85
N ALA A 119 33.93 -43.67 -39.73
CA ALA A 119 34.89 -44.69 -39.28
C ALA A 119 34.23 -46.03 -39.02
N LYS A 120 33.06 -46.09 -38.45
CA LYS A 120 32.26 -47.31 -38.27
C LYS A 120 31.88 -47.94 -39.60
N ALA A 121 31.44 -47.10 -40.57
CA ALA A 121 31.07 -47.57 -41.91
C ALA A 121 32.27 -48.13 -42.69
N GLU A 122 33.47 -47.57 -42.49
CA GLU A 122 34.74 -48.08 -43.08
C GLU A 122 35.29 -49.37 -42.38
N GLY A 123 34.77 -49.69 -41.18
CA GLY A 123 35.22 -50.77 -40.35
C GLY A 123 36.62 -50.55 -39.71
N ASP A 124 37.05 -49.28 -39.62
CA ASP A 124 38.33 -48.89 -38.98
C ASP A 124 38.12 -48.73 -37.44
N GLN A 125 38.44 -49.85 -36.76
CA GLN A 125 38.25 -49.95 -35.31
C GLN A 125 39.17 -48.99 -34.55
N THR A 126 40.42 -48.79 -34.99
CA THR A 126 41.38 -47.91 -34.34
C THR A 126 40.89 -46.41 -34.40
N LYS A 127 40.40 -46.01 -35.57
CA LYS A 127 39.83 -44.66 -35.78
C LYS A 127 38.55 -44.47 -34.97
N THR A 128 37.72 -45.52 -34.92
CA THR A 128 36.48 -45.53 -34.11
C THR A 128 36.78 -45.31 -32.63
N GLU A 129 37.74 -46.03 -32.05
CA GLU A 129 38.15 -45.87 -30.65
C GLU A 129 38.70 -44.47 -30.37
N LEU A 130 39.59 -43.95 -31.23
CA LEU A 130 40.17 -42.60 -31.07
C LEU A 130 39.12 -41.48 -31.11
N ILE A 131 38.13 -41.59 -31.99
CA ILE A 131 37.07 -40.57 -32.09
C ILE A 131 36.11 -40.70 -30.90
N SER A 132 35.84 -41.92 -30.42
CA SER A 132 35.02 -42.11 -29.20
C SER A 132 35.68 -41.49 -27.97
N GLU A 133 37.01 -41.62 -27.79
CA GLU A 133 37.74 -40.94 -26.72
C GLU A 133 37.68 -39.41 -26.84
N LYS A 134 37.70 -38.86 -28.07
CA LYS A 134 37.52 -37.42 -28.29
C LYS A 134 36.15 -36.95 -27.87
N ILE A 135 35.09 -37.70 -28.17
CA ILE A 135 33.72 -37.38 -27.79
C ILE A 135 33.57 -37.40 -26.26
N GLU A 136 34.12 -38.41 -25.58
CA GLU A 136 34.12 -38.51 -24.13
C GLU A 136 34.87 -37.34 -23.50
N SER A 137 36.06 -37.00 -23.98
CA SER A 137 36.83 -35.84 -23.52
C SER A 137 36.07 -34.49 -23.75
N PHE A 138 35.33 -34.39 -24.85
CA PHE A 138 34.48 -33.22 -25.10
C PHE A 138 33.36 -33.12 -24.08
N LYS A 139 32.67 -34.21 -23.75
CA LYS A 139 31.61 -34.27 -22.73
C LYS A 139 32.11 -33.84 -21.34
N ASP A 140 33.34 -34.28 -20.99
CA ASP A 140 33.90 -34.04 -19.66
C ASP A 140 34.49 -32.63 -19.46
N GLN A 141 35.05 -32.02 -20.51
CA GLN A 141 35.91 -30.85 -20.35
C GLN A 141 35.43 -29.58 -21.07
N SER A 142 34.53 -29.72 -22.02
CA SER A 142 34.20 -28.62 -22.94
C SER A 142 32.77 -28.11 -22.87
N VAL A 143 31.90 -28.76 -22.11
CA VAL A 143 30.47 -28.47 -22.10
C VAL A 143 29.94 -28.32 -20.69
N SER A 144 28.78 -27.68 -20.55
CA SER A 144 28.06 -27.64 -19.29
C SER A 144 27.43 -29.00 -18.97
N ASP A 145 27.09 -29.18 -17.68
CA ASP A 145 26.32 -30.36 -17.22
C ASP A 145 24.99 -30.50 -17.98
N ILE A 146 24.37 -29.37 -18.37
CA ILE A 146 23.13 -29.36 -19.14
C ILE A 146 23.32 -29.91 -20.55
N LEU A 147 24.40 -29.52 -21.23
CA LEU A 147 24.68 -30.03 -22.57
C LEU A 147 25.14 -31.48 -22.49
N ALA A 148 25.96 -31.88 -21.51
CA ALA A 148 26.37 -33.25 -21.30
C ALA A 148 25.15 -34.19 -21.16
N GLU A 149 24.19 -33.81 -20.29
CA GLU A 149 22.92 -34.54 -20.15
C GLU A 149 22.12 -34.60 -21.47
N GLY A 150 22.10 -33.48 -22.22
CA GLY A 150 21.45 -33.43 -23.52
C GLY A 150 22.09 -34.37 -24.56
N VAL A 151 23.42 -34.51 -24.54
CA VAL A 151 24.18 -35.45 -25.42
C VAL A 151 23.88 -36.88 -25.03
N ASP A 152 23.89 -37.23 -23.74
CA ASP A 152 23.53 -38.57 -23.28
C ASP A 152 22.09 -38.91 -23.67
N TRP A 153 21.15 -38.00 -23.49
CA TRP A 153 19.76 -38.18 -23.92
C TRP A 153 19.65 -38.38 -25.45
N MET A 154 20.43 -37.64 -26.25
CA MET A 154 20.48 -37.75 -27.71
C MET A 154 20.97 -39.16 -28.12
N GLU A 155 22.04 -39.65 -27.49
CA GLU A 155 22.60 -40.99 -27.75
C GLU A 155 21.60 -42.09 -27.40
N ASP A 156 20.96 -42.00 -26.22
CA ASP A 156 19.99 -42.98 -25.73
C ASP A 156 18.72 -43.05 -26.58
N ASN A 157 18.31 -41.94 -27.16
CA ASN A 157 17.08 -41.83 -27.98
C ASN A 157 17.32 -41.87 -29.48
N ASN A 158 18.59 -42.09 -29.91
CA ASN A 158 19.00 -42.13 -31.32
C ASN A 158 18.56 -40.86 -32.09
N GLU A 159 18.71 -39.70 -31.43
CA GLU A 159 18.44 -38.38 -31.99
C GLU A 159 19.73 -37.78 -32.58
N ASP A 160 19.60 -36.73 -33.36
CA ASP A 160 20.70 -36.05 -34.07
C ASP A 160 21.14 -34.73 -33.43
N ASN A 161 20.46 -34.32 -32.37
CA ASN A 161 20.68 -33.02 -31.75
C ASN A 161 20.30 -33.03 -30.26
N PRO A 162 21.25 -32.73 -29.33
CA PRO A 162 20.97 -32.70 -27.89
C PRO A 162 19.94 -31.65 -27.49
N PHE A 163 19.84 -30.55 -28.22
CA PHE A 163 18.86 -29.46 -27.93
C PHE A 163 17.42 -29.85 -28.22
N LYS A 164 17.15 -31.05 -28.74
CA LYS A 164 15.81 -31.64 -28.83
C LYS A 164 15.33 -32.27 -27.51
N MET A 165 16.21 -32.40 -26.52
CA MET A 165 15.86 -32.95 -25.21
C MET A 165 14.73 -32.08 -24.58
N PRO A 166 13.59 -32.70 -24.18
CA PRO A 166 12.50 -31.98 -23.55
C PRO A 166 12.95 -31.28 -22.27
N GLY A 167 12.62 -29.98 -22.13
CA GLY A 167 12.96 -29.20 -20.96
C GLY A 167 14.42 -28.71 -20.90
N MET A 168 15.25 -28.98 -21.90
CA MET A 168 16.65 -28.57 -21.89
C MET A 168 16.79 -27.04 -21.85
N THR A 169 16.04 -26.33 -22.68
CA THR A 169 16.10 -24.87 -22.72
C THR A 169 15.69 -24.25 -21.37
N GLU A 170 14.66 -24.82 -20.73
CA GLU A 170 14.18 -24.39 -19.43
C GLU A 170 15.26 -24.50 -18.33
N LYS A 171 16.13 -25.51 -18.40
CA LYS A 171 17.23 -25.71 -17.43
C LYS A 171 18.22 -24.55 -17.43
N TYR A 172 18.52 -23.93 -18.58
CA TYR A 172 19.41 -22.78 -18.67
C TYR A 172 18.84 -21.55 -17.98
N PHE A 173 17.52 -21.43 -17.88
CA PHE A 173 16.83 -20.25 -17.39
C PHE A 173 16.07 -20.47 -16.07
N GLU A 174 16.16 -21.66 -15.48
CA GLU A 174 15.41 -22.03 -14.27
C GLU A 174 15.67 -21.08 -13.10
N SER A 175 16.95 -20.73 -12.86
CA SER A 175 17.32 -19.79 -11.78
C SER A 175 16.74 -18.41 -12.02
N ALA A 176 16.81 -17.92 -13.27
CA ALA A 176 16.24 -16.63 -13.66
C ALA A 176 14.73 -16.62 -13.48
N GLN A 177 14.04 -17.68 -13.92
CA GLN A 177 12.58 -17.78 -13.81
C GLN A 177 12.13 -17.77 -12.34
N LYS A 178 12.78 -18.56 -11.48
CA LYS A 178 12.48 -18.55 -10.03
C LYS A 178 12.62 -17.16 -9.39
N LYS A 179 13.64 -16.41 -9.78
CA LYS A 179 13.83 -15.03 -9.30
C LYS A 179 12.78 -14.09 -9.85
N MET A 180 12.42 -14.20 -11.12
CA MET A 180 11.36 -13.39 -11.73
C MET A 180 10.01 -13.65 -11.07
N ASP A 181 9.65 -14.91 -10.83
CA ASP A 181 8.42 -15.29 -10.15
C ASP A 181 8.38 -14.71 -8.72
N ARG A 182 9.50 -14.80 -7.98
CA ARG A 182 9.58 -14.22 -6.62
C ARG A 182 9.49 -12.70 -6.62
N SER A 183 10.07 -12.05 -7.63
CA SER A 183 9.93 -10.61 -7.83
C SER A 183 8.47 -10.21 -8.05
N GLN A 184 7.76 -10.97 -8.88
CA GLN A 184 6.35 -10.74 -9.16
C GLN A 184 5.48 -10.90 -7.91
N GLU A 185 5.73 -11.94 -7.10
CA GLU A 185 5.02 -12.14 -5.82
C GLU A 185 5.19 -10.92 -4.89
N LEU A 186 6.42 -10.42 -4.73
CA LEU A 186 6.70 -9.25 -3.91
C LEU A 186 6.06 -7.97 -4.45
N LEU A 187 6.02 -7.82 -5.77
CA LEU A 187 5.31 -6.71 -6.42
C LEU A 187 3.82 -6.74 -6.06
N GLU A 188 3.19 -7.90 -6.16
CA GLU A 188 1.78 -8.08 -5.81
C GLU A 188 1.50 -7.84 -4.32
N GLU A 189 2.40 -8.30 -3.43
CA GLU A 189 2.32 -7.99 -2.00
C GLU A 189 2.38 -6.48 -1.76
N GLY A 190 3.31 -5.78 -2.41
CA GLY A 190 3.42 -4.33 -2.33
C GLY A 190 2.18 -3.60 -2.85
N MET A 191 1.59 -4.07 -3.95
CA MET A 191 0.34 -3.52 -4.49
C MET A 191 -0.84 -3.73 -3.54
N ARG A 192 -0.92 -4.89 -2.87
CA ARG A 192 -1.95 -5.14 -1.84
C ARG A 192 -1.79 -4.20 -0.65
N ASP A 193 -0.56 -3.97 -0.18
CA ASP A 193 -0.30 -3.03 0.90
C ASP A 193 -0.63 -1.59 0.49
N ASN A 194 -0.32 -1.17 -0.74
CA ASN A 194 -0.73 0.12 -1.26
C ASN A 194 -2.25 0.32 -1.19
N THR A 195 -3.02 -0.64 -1.68
CA THR A 195 -4.49 -0.57 -1.67
C THR A 195 -5.06 -0.47 -0.26
N LYS A 196 -4.47 -1.18 0.71
CA LYS A 196 -4.88 -1.09 2.13
C LYS A 196 -4.50 0.27 2.72
N GLY A 197 -3.30 0.78 2.43
CA GLY A 197 -2.86 2.11 2.84
C GLY A 197 -3.79 3.21 2.33
N ASP A 198 -4.20 3.15 1.07
CA ASP A 198 -5.16 4.05 0.46
C ASP A 198 -6.54 3.96 1.13
N SER A 199 -6.96 2.75 1.50
CA SER A 199 -8.21 2.53 2.23
C SER A 199 -8.19 3.18 3.62
N PHE A 200 -7.08 3.09 4.37
CA PHE A 200 -6.91 3.81 5.64
C PHE A 200 -6.83 5.33 5.44
N SER A 201 -6.22 5.78 4.34
CA SER A 201 -6.22 7.20 3.96
C SER A 201 -7.64 7.71 3.72
N LEU A 202 -8.51 6.94 3.08
CA LEU A 202 -9.93 7.28 2.92
C LEU A 202 -10.65 7.38 4.28
N VAL A 203 -10.33 6.49 5.24
CA VAL A 203 -10.86 6.60 6.62
C VAL A 203 -10.48 7.95 7.25
N THR A 204 -9.25 8.41 7.05
CA THR A 204 -8.83 9.73 7.56
C THR A 204 -9.61 10.87 6.94
N VAL A 205 -10.06 10.76 5.68
CA VAL A 205 -10.94 11.74 5.03
C VAL A 205 -12.31 11.79 5.74
N PHE A 206 -12.91 10.62 6.07
CA PHE A 206 -14.16 10.59 6.84
C PHE A 206 -14.01 11.27 8.22
N TYR A 207 -12.90 10.99 8.92
CA TYR A 207 -12.64 11.60 10.21
C TYR A 207 -12.36 13.11 10.10
N SER A 208 -11.64 13.54 9.07
CA SER A 208 -11.39 14.97 8.81
C SER A 208 -12.69 15.73 8.55
N LEU A 209 -13.61 15.15 7.77
CA LEU A 209 -14.94 15.71 7.54
C LEU A 209 -15.75 15.77 8.84
N THR A 210 -15.67 14.72 9.67
CA THR A 210 -16.29 14.71 11.00
C THR A 210 -15.74 15.83 11.88
N LEU A 211 -14.42 16.00 11.95
CA LEU A 211 -13.77 17.07 12.74
C LEU A 211 -14.19 18.45 12.26
N PHE A 212 -14.26 18.66 10.95
CA PHE A 212 -14.74 19.91 10.37
C PHE A 212 -16.19 20.21 10.79
N LEU A 213 -17.09 19.25 10.67
CA LEU A 213 -18.49 19.41 11.08
C LEU A 213 -18.63 19.68 12.58
N LEU A 214 -17.89 18.94 13.43
CA LEU A 214 -17.90 19.16 14.88
C LEU A 214 -17.34 20.53 15.25
N GLY A 215 -16.32 21.04 14.54
CA GLY A 215 -15.79 22.37 14.70
C GLY A 215 -16.85 23.46 14.39
N ILE A 216 -17.61 23.26 13.33
CA ILE A 216 -18.71 24.15 12.95
C ILE A 216 -19.83 24.13 14.00
N VAL A 217 -20.17 22.99 14.59
CA VAL A 217 -21.18 22.86 15.67
C VAL A 217 -20.88 23.82 16.82
N ALA A 218 -19.60 24.04 17.16
CA ALA A 218 -19.19 24.94 18.24
C ALA A 218 -19.60 26.41 17.98
N VAL A 219 -19.62 26.84 16.73
CA VAL A 219 -19.87 28.24 16.32
C VAL A 219 -21.35 28.60 16.27
N PHE A 220 -22.23 27.64 15.93
CA PHE A 220 -23.65 27.91 15.78
C PHE A 220 -24.35 28.14 17.13
N LYS A 221 -25.21 29.18 17.22
CA LYS A 221 -26.03 29.46 18.39
C LYS A 221 -27.39 28.73 18.38
N ASN A 222 -27.88 28.36 17.19
CA ASN A 222 -29.18 27.71 17.04
C ASN A 222 -29.08 26.23 17.39
N ARG A 223 -29.78 25.78 18.44
CA ARG A 223 -29.79 24.41 18.95
C ARG A 223 -30.21 23.38 17.89
N ARG A 224 -31.17 23.68 17.02
CA ARG A 224 -31.65 22.75 15.99
C ARG A 224 -30.54 22.46 14.96
N ILE A 225 -29.83 23.51 14.56
CA ILE A 225 -28.69 23.38 13.63
C ILE A 225 -27.55 22.61 14.30
N LYS A 226 -27.24 22.90 15.58
CA LYS A 226 -26.22 22.13 16.33
C LYS A 226 -26.53 20.63 16.34
N ILE A 227 -27.76 20.24 16.64
CA ILE A 227 -28.18 18.85 16.71
C ILE A 227 -28.12 18.21 15.31
N ALA A 228 -28.59 18.87 14.27
CA ALA A 228 -28.55 18.37 12.91
C ALA A 228 -27.10 18.08 12.45
N LEU A 229 -26.21 19.04 12.65
CA LEU A 229 -24.78 18.89 12.32
C LEU A 229 -24.12 17.82 13.16
N LEU A 230 -24.44 17.69 14.44
CA LEU A 230 -23.91 16.66 15.31
C LEU A 230 -24.33 15.26 14.85
N VAL A 231 -25.59 15.08 14.44
CA VAL A 231 -26.09 13.80 13.90
C VAL A 231 -25.35 13.43 12.61
N VAL A 232 -25.17 14.40 11.69
CA VAL A 232 -24.42 14.16 10.45
C VAL A 232 -22.96 13.82 10.74
N ALA A 233 -22.31 14.58 11.63
CA ALA A 233 -20.91 14.32 12.03
C ALA A 233 -20.75 12.93 12.66
N THR A 234 -21.68 12.56 13.56
CA THR A 234 -21.68 11.21 14.17
C THR A 234 -21.91 10.13 13.12
N GLY A 235 -22.76 10.38 12.12
CA GLY A 235 -22.95 9.46 10.99
C GLY A 235 -21.65 9.21 10.22
N PHE A 236 -20.90 10.23 9.87
CA PHE A 236 -19.58 10.09 9.22
C PHE A 236 -18.56 9.38 10.11
N LEU A 237 -18.56 9.68 11.43
CA LEU A 237 -17.68 8.97 12.37
C LEU A 237 -17.96 7.48 12.41
N VAL A 238 -19.22 7.09 12.50
CA VAL A 238 -19.65 5.68 12.54
C VAL A 238 -19.32 4.98 11.22
N LEU A 239 -19.61 5.60 10.08
CA LEU A 239 -19.27 5.04 8.77
C LEU A 239 -17.76 4.84 8.62
N GLY A 240 -16.95 5.83 8.98
CA GLY A 240 -15.50 5.72 8.97
C GLY A 240 -15.00 4.61 9.88
N PHE A 241 -15.58 4.46 11.07
CA PHE A 241 -15.20 3.41 12.02
C PHE A 241 -15.56 2.00 11.50
N ILE A 242 -16.78 1.82 10.97
CA ILE A 242 -17.18 0.54 10.36
C ILE A 242 -16.24 0.19 9.20
N TYR A 243 -15.98 1.14 8.31
CA TYR A 243 -15.09 0.91 7.18
C TYR A 243 -13.67 0.57 7.65
N MET A 244 -13.14 1.29 8.64
CA MET A 244 -11.83 1.00 9.23
C MET A 244 -11.73 -0.45 9.74
N CYS A 245 -12.78 -0.98 10.38
CA CYS A 245 -12.80 -2.34 10.89
C CYS A 245 -12.83 -3.42 9.79
N THR A 246 -13.16 -3.08 8.55
CA THR A 246 -13.13 -4.03 7.42
C THR A 246 -11.77 -4.17 6.76
N ILE A 247 -10.84 -3.25 7.02
CA ILE A 247 -9.52 -3.24 6.39
C ILE A 247 -8.56 -4.10 7.22
N PRO A 248 -7.86 -5.08 6.61
CA PRO A 248 -6.86 -5.88 7.32
C PRO A 248 -5.70 -5.03 7.84
N MET A 249 -5.18 -5.40 9.02
CA MET A 249 -3.98 -4.78 9.58
C MET A 249 -2.72 -5.13 8.76
N PRO A 250 -1.67 -4.29 8.78
CA PRO A 250 -0.42 -4.54 8.06
C PRO A 250 0.28 -5.80 8.58
N THR A 251 0.97 -6.50 7.70
CA THR A 251 1.79 -7.67 8.05
C THR A 251 2.88 -7.26 9.04
N GLY A 252 3.09 -8.06 10.09
CA GLY A 252 4.05 -7.78 11.15
C GLY A 252 3.53 -6.84 12.23
N PHE A 253 2.27 -6.39 12.17
CA PHE A 253 1.68 -5.53 13.20
C PHE A 253 1.66 -6.20 14.58
N ASP A 254 1.39 -7.49 14.64
CA ASP A 254 1.41 -8.35 15.83
C ASP A 254 2.82 -8.59 16.40
N GLN A 255 3.87 -8.37 15.61
CA GLN A 255 5.28 -8.50 16.02
C GLN A 255 5.87 -7.17 16.50
N MET A 256 5.12 -6.08 16.43
CA MET A 256 5.58 -4.78 16.93
C MET A 256 5.56 -4.75 18.46
N ASN A 257 6.75 -4.89 19.06
CA ASN A 257 6.96 -4.63 20.47
C ASN A 257 6.97 -3.13 20.73
N PHE A 258 5.78 -2.55 21.01
CA PHE A 258 5.62 -1.12 21.30
C PHE A 258 6.43 -0.62 22.52
N PHE A 259 6.98 -1.52 23.33
CA PHE A 259 7.64 -1.20 24.60
C PHE A 259 9.13 -1.59 24.65
N GLU A 260 9.69 -2.20 23.59
CA GLU A 260 11.13 -2.37 23.50
C GLU A 260 11.79 -1.09 22.96
N PHE A 261 12.03 -0.14 23.86
CA PHE A 261 13.07 0.86 23.64
C PHE A 261 14.41 0.13 23.66
N ASN A 262 15.10 0.10 22.54
CA ASN A 262 16.45 -0.45 22.42
C ASN A 262 17.31 -0.08 23.63
N LYS A 263 17.77 -1.10 24.36
CA LYS A 263 18.90 -0.97 25.27
C LYS A 263 20.20 -0.83 24.50
#